data_b05b9698407ab2929e77cb099c322288
#
_entry.id   b05b9698407ab2929e77cb099c322288
#
_cell.length_a   1.000
_cell.length_b   1.000
_cell.length_c   1.000
_cell.angle_alpha   90.00
_cell.angle_beta   90.00
_cell.angle_gamma   90.00
#
_symmetry.space_group_name_H-M   'P 1'
#
loop_
_entity.id
_entity.type
_entity.pdbx_description
1 polymer ?
#
loop_
_entity_poly.entity_id
_entity_poly.type
_entity_poly.pdbx_seq_one_letter_code
_entity_poly.pdbx_strand_id
1 'polypeptide(L)'
;MRFCHAHMGFDGAIGVLISKDIFMSLKCGIVGLPNVGKSTLFNALTKAGIAAENYPFCTIEPNTGVVEVPDPRLQQLAEIITPERIVPAIVEFVDIAGLVAGASTGEGLGNKFLAHIRETDAIVNVVRCFEDDNVIHVANKVDPIADIEVIQTELCLADLAAVEKAIHRVSKIARSGDKEAVKQMAILEKCQTALNDTKPVRTIDFSKEELVELKQFFFITAKPAMFVANVSEDGFENNPFLDRLKAFAQAQNAPVVAICAKIEAELS
;
A
#
# COMPACT_ATOMS: atom_id res chain seq x y z
N MET A 1 -2.06 -33.99 33.00
CA MET A 1 -1.80 -35.24 32.24
C MET A 1 -1.44 -34.84 30.83
N ARG A 2 -0.21 -34.86 30.56
CA ARG A 2 0.60 -35.34 29.45
C ARG A 2 -0.19 -35.68 28.17
N PHE A 3 -0.15 -34.74 27.20
CA PHE A 3 -0.16 -35.02 25.79
C PHE A 3 1.01 -34.24 25.17
N CYS A 4 2.18 -34.76 25.41
CA CYS A 4 3.36 -34.52 24.62
C CYS A 4 3.72 -35.83 23.93
N HIS A 5 4.21 -35.71 22.70
CA HIS A 5 4.83 -36.75 21.86
C HIS A 5 3.87 -37.65 21.06
N ALA A 6 3.40 -37.12 19.94
CA ALA A 6 3.39 -37.90 18.74
C ALA A 6 4.56 -37.40 17.86
N HIS A 7 5.70 -38.04 17.99
CA HIS A 7 6.76 -38.01 17.00
C HIS A 7 6.23 -38.71 15.76
N MET A 8 5.77 -37.94 14.78
CA MET A 8 5.76 -38.36 13.39
C MET A 8 6.90 -37.64 12.71
N GLY A 9 7.91 -38.41 12.29
CA GLY A 9 9.09 -37.96 11.57
C GLY A 9 8.70 -37.30 10.24
N PHE A 10 8.66 -36.00 10.26
CA PHE A 10 8.77 -35.11 9.12
C PHE A 10 9.88 -34.12 9.44
N ASP A 11 11.02 -34.66 9.81
CA ASP A 11 12.26 -33.92 9.96
C ASP A 11 12.79 -33.58 8.56
N GLY A 12 12.86 -32.30 8.26
CA GLY A 12 13.75 -31.78 7.25
C GLY A 12 13.19 -30.78 6.24
N ALA A 13 11.89 -30.83 5.91
CA ALA A 13 11.35 -29.96 4.85
C ALA A 13 10.35 -28.88 5.35
N ILE A 14 9.71 -29.08 6.50
CA ILE A 14 8.73 -28.15 7.05
C ILE A 14 9.39 -27.11 7.96
N GLY A 15 10.47 -27.45 8.64
CA GLY A 15 11.18 -26.55 9.56
C GLY A 15 11.83 -25.33 8.92
N VAL A 16 12.13 -25.37 7.62
CA VAL A 16 12.78 -24.26 6.89
C VAL A 16 11.75 -23.30 6.29
N LEU A 17 10.51 -23.75 6.04
CA LEU A 17 9.42 -22.92 5.49
C LEU A 17 8.64 -22.14 6.58
N ILE A 18 8.75 -22.54 7.84
CA ILE A 18 8.02 -21.89 8.95
C ILE A 18 8.75 -20.64 9.48
N SER A 19 10.03 -20.43 9.13
CA SER A 19 10.87 -19.46 9.84
C SER A 19 10.85 -18.03 9.31
N LYS A 20 10.25 -17.73 8.16
CA LYS A 20 10.26 -16.36 7.63
C LYS A 20 8.92 -15.81 7.11
N ASP A 21 7.99 -16.64 6.68
CA ASP A 21 6.81 -16.17 5.96
C ASP A 21 5.51 -16.10 6.80
N ILE A 22 5.51 -16.61 8.04
CA ILE A 22 4.30 -16.69 8.89
C ILE A 22 4.08 -15.41 9.72
N PHE A 23 5.07 -14.55 9.84
CA PHE A 23 5.01 -13.30 10.62
C PHE A 23 5.28 -12.04 9.77
N MET A 24 5.02 -12.08 8.47
CA MET A 24 5.08 -10.85 7.68
C MET A 24 3.84 -10.01 7.96
N SER A 25 4.02 -8.93 8.72
CA SER A 25 3.04 -7.86 8.81
C SER A 25 2.84 -7.25 7.42
N LEU A 26 1.59 -6.94 7.07
CA LEU A 26 1.29 -6.18 5.85
C LEU A 26 1.73 -4.72 6.07
N LYS A 27 2.69 -4.25 5.28
CA LYS A 27 3.19 -2.88 5.38
C LYS A 27 2.46 -1.97 4.38
N CYS A 28 1.67 -1.02 4.90
CA CYS A 28 0.84 -0.09 4.11
C CYS A 28 1.43 1.32 4.14
N GLY A 29 1.76 1.88 2.98
CA GLY A 29 2.22 3.26 2.87
C GLY A 29 1.04 4.24 2.73
N ILE A 30 0.91 5.17 3.66
CA ILE A 30 -0.10 6.22 3.59
C ILE A 30 0.46 7.38 2.74
N VAL A 31 -0.22 7.69 1.65
CA VAL A 31 0.13 8.77 0.74
C VAL A 31 -1.05 9.72 0.57
N GLY A 32 -0.76 10.96 0.20
CA GLY A 32 -1.78 11.98 -0.04
C GLY A 32 -1.13 13.36 -0.18
N LEU A 33 -1.83 14.29 -0.80
CA LEU A 33 -1.38 15.68 -0.88
C LEU A 33 -1.32 16.33 0.51
N PRO A 34 -0.64 17.47 0.68
CA PRO A 34 -0.70 18.23 1.92
C PRO A 34 -2.14 18.62 2.30
N ASN A 35 -2.42 18.62 3.59
CA ASN A 35 -3.70 19.07 4.17
C ASN A 35 -4.94 18.23 3.81
N VAL A 36 -4.75 16.96 3.38
CA VAL A 36 -5.88 16.03 3.14
C VAL A 36 -6.31 15.25 4.40
N GLY A 37 -5.63 15.46 5.53
CA GLY A 37 -5.90 14.74 6.79
C GLY A 37 -5.04 13.49 7.02
N LYS A 38 -3.98 13.29 6.22
CA LYS A 38 -3.10 12.12 6.28
C LYS A 38 -2.48 11.90 7.68
N SER A 39 -1.83 12.93 8.23
CA SER A 39 -1.21 12.82 9.56
C SER A 39 -2.24 12.71 10.69
N THR A 40 -3.42 13.30 10.53
CA THR A 40 -4.53 13.14 11.48
C THR A 40 -4.98 11.67 11.53
N LEU A 41 -5.20 11.07 10.36
CA LEU A 41 -5.53 9.64 10.25
C LEU A 41 -4.42 8.76 10.83
N PHE A 42 -3.16 9.02 10.45
CA PHE A 42 -2.03 8.24 10.96
C PHE A 42 -1.95 8.30 12.49
N ASN A 43 -2.10 9.48 13.08
CA ASN A 43 -2.09 9.66 14.53
C ASN A 43 -3.26 8.93 15.21
N ALA A 44 -4.46 8.97 14.63
CA ALA A 44 -5.62 8.25 15.16
C ALA A 44 -5.37 6.73 15.15
N LEU A 45 -4.87 6.19 14.04
CA LEU A 45 -4.53 4.77 13.92
C LEU A 45 -3.44 4.35 14.91
N THR A 46 -2.42 5.19 15.13
CA THR A 46 -1.27 4.85 15.98
C THR A 46 -1.53 5.06 17.46
N LYS A 47 -2.41 5.99 17.86
CA LYS A 47 -2.85 6.14 19.25
C LYS A 47 -3.74 4.98 19.70
N ALA A 48 -4.61 4.50 18.80
CA ALA A 48 -5.42 3.30 19.03
C ALA A 48 -4.58 2.01 18.95
N GLY A 49 -3.36 2.10 18.40
CA GLY A 49 -2.44 0.97 18.23
C GLY A 49 -1.69 0.61 19.50
N ILE A 50 -1.18 -0.61 19.50
CA ILE A 50 -0.37 -1.15 20.60
C ILE A 50 1.10 -0.77 20.38
N ALA A 51 1.83 -0.61 21.50
CA ALA A 51 3.28 -0.39 21.42
C ALA A 51 3.94 -1.54 20.64
N ALA A 52 4.65 -1.19 19.55
CA ALA A 52 5.32 -2.15 18.66
C ALA A 52 6.29 -3.09 19.40
N GLU A 53 6.74 -2.70 20.59
CA GLU A 53 7.58 -3.50 21.50
C GLU A 53 6.94 -4.83 21.94
N ASN A 54 5.62 -4.95 21.88
CA ASN A 54 4.90 -6.15 22.27
C ASN A 54 4.86 -7.23 21.17
N TYR A 55 5.30 -6.89 19.93
CA TYR A 55 5.31 -7.82 18.82
C TYR A 55 6.74 -8.20 18.44
N PRO A 56 7.08 -9.50 18.48
CA PRO A 56 8.35 -9.96 17.96
C PRO A 56 8.45 -9.64 16.46
N PHE A 57 9.61 -9.11 16.05
CA PHE A 57 9.95 -8.76 14.65
C PHE A 57 9.37 -7.45 14.08
N CYS A 58 8.68 -6.62 14.87
CA CYS A 58 8.37 -5.26 14.45
C CYS A 58 9.57 -4.35 14.66
N THR A 59 10.02 -3.70 13.60
CA THR A 59 11.05 -2.66 13.68
C THR A 59 10.39 -1.33 14.03
N ILE A 60 10.82 -0.70 15.12
CA ILE A 60 10.35 0.65 15.49
C ILE A 60 11.07 1.64 14.59
N GLU A 61 10.42 2.03 13.49
CA GLU A 61 10.90 3.09 12.61
C GLU A 61 10.13 4.40 12.88
N PRO A 62 10.76 5.56 12.75
CA PRO A 62 10.04 6.83 12.80
C PRO A 62 8.91 6.85 11.76
N ASN A 63 7.74 7.34 12.14
CA ASN A 63 6.55 7.40 11.29
C ASN A 63 5.95 6.04 10.89
N THR A 64 6.22 4.97 11.65
CA THR A 64 5.56 3.67 11.51
C THR A 64 4.64 3.42 12.70
N GLY A 65 3.40 3.02 12.42
CA GLY A 65 2.41 2.63 13.43
C GLY A 65 1.92 1.21 13.20
N VAL A 66 1.78 0.44 14.27
CA VAL A 66 1.32 -0.94 14.25
C VAL A 66 -0.11 -1.02 14.76
N VAL A 67 -0.99 -1.66 14.01
CA VAL A 67 -2.40 -1.81 14.35
C VAL A 67 -2.78 -3.29 14.27
N GLU A 68 -3.44 -3.79 15.31
CA GLU A 68 -4.00 -5.14 15.30
C GLU A 68 -5.20 -5.24 14.36
N VAL A 69 -5.31 -6.35 13.65
CA VAL A 69 -6.50 -6.66 12.85
C VAL A 69 -7.51 -7.35 13.76
N PRO A 70 -8.67 -6.72 14.06
CA PRO A 70 -9.69 -7.35 14.89
C PRO A 70 -10.28 -8.55 14.15
N ASP A 71 -10.15 -9.74 14.74
CA ASP A 71 -10.72 -10.98 14.21
C ASP A 71 -11.48 -11.72 15.30
N PRO A 72 -12.83 -11.69 15.30
CA PRO A 72 -13.63 -12.37 16.32
C PRO A 72 -13.46 -13.88 16.33
N ARG A 73 -12.95 -14.49 15.25
CA ARG A 73 -12.69 -15.94 15.18
C ARG A 73 -11.55 -16.35 16.12
N LEU A 74 -10.59 -15.45 16.39
CA LEU A 74 -9.51 -15.74 17.33
C LEU A 74 -10.03 -15.98 18.75
N GLN A 75 -10.98 -15.16 19.20
CA GLN A 75 -11.59 -15.33 20.52
C GLN A 75 -12.39 -16.63 20.58
N GLN A 76 -13.18 -16.95 19.57
CA GLN A 76 -13.95 -18.21 19.50
C GLN A 76 -13.04 -19.44 19.52
N LEU A 77 -11.91 -19.39 18.79
CA LEU A 77 -10.93 -20.46 18.82
C LEU A 77 -10.23 -20.59 20.18
N ALA A 78 -9.93 -19.47 20.82
CA ALA A 78 -9.32 -19.46 22.16
C ALA A 78 -10.21 -20.09 23.23
N GLU A 79 -11.52 -19.90 23.15
CA GLU A 79 -12.50 -20.55 24.03
C GLU A 79 -12.50 -22.08 23.89
N ILE A 80 -12.22 -22.60 22.71
CA ILE A 80 -12.17 -24.04 22.44
C ILE A 80 -10.83 -24.67 22.87
N ILE A 81 -9.72 -23.99 22.59
CA ILE A 81 -8.37 -24.57 22.70
C ILE A 81 -7.66 -24.14 23.99
N THR A 82 -8.10 -23.04 24.64
CA THR A 82 -7.45 -22.43 25.81
C THR A 82 -5.93 -22.23 25.59
N PRO A 83 -5.53 -21.38 24.65
CA PRO A 83 -4.12 -21.18 24.30
C PRO A 83 -3.39 -20.41 25.40
N GLU A 84 -2.07 -20.55 25.48
CA GLU A 84 -1.24 -19.73 26.38
C GLU A 84 -1.22 -18.25 25.98
N ARG A 85 -1.35 -17.96 24.67
CA ARG A 85 -1.35 -16.61 24.12
C ARG A 85 -2.20 -16.54 22.86
N ILE A 86 -2.95 -15.44 22.70
CA ILE A 86 -3.63 -15.07 21.45
C ILE A 86 -2.77 -14.00 20.78
N VAL A 87 -2.44 -14.21 19.52
CA VAL A 87 -1.64 -13.25 18.71
C VAL A 87 -2.44 -12.90 17.47
N PRO A 88 -3.03 -11.70 17.39
CA PRO A 88 -3.73 -11.23 16.21
C PRO A 88 -2.74 -10.93 15.06
N ALA A 89 -3.26 -10.90 13.83
CA ALA A 89 -2.54 -10.34 12.72
C ALA A 89 -2.36 -8.82 12.91
N ILE A 90 -1.29 -8.26 12.35
CA ILE A 90 -1.01 -6.84 12.43
C ILE A 90 -0.84 -6.23 11.04
N VAL A 91 -1.12 -4.94 10.95
CA VAL A 91 -0.81 -4.09 9.79
C VAL A 91 0.11 -2.97 10.27
N GLU A 92 1.19 -2.77 9.55
CA GLU A 92 2.09 -1.63 9.75
C GLU A 92 1.69 -0.51 8.81
N PHE A 93 1.38 0.66 9.36
CA PHE A 93 1.15 1.87 8.58
C PHE A 93 2.39 2.76 8.62
N VAL A 94 2.83 3.22 7.46
CA VAL A 94 3.95 4.15 7.33
C VAL A 94 3.41 5.48 6.84
N ASP A 95 3.55 6.55 7.64
CA ASP A 95 3.23 7.92 7.17
C ASP A 95 4.35 8.39 6.24
N ILE A 96 4.04 8.37 4.96
CA ILE A 96 4.97 8.81 3.93
C ILE A 96 4.74 10.31 3.72
N ALA A 97 5.75 11.12 4.06
CA ALA A 97 5.68 12.58 3.95
C ALA A 97 5.16 13.02 2.57
N GLY A 98 4.24 14.00 2.58
CA GLY A 98 3.43 14.35 1.42
C GLY A 98 4.20 14.59 0.13
N LEU A 99 3.70 14.01 -0.93
CA LEU A 99 4.18 14.24 -2.30
C LEU A 99 3.76 15.65 -2.74
N VAL A 100 4.68 16.38 -3.33
CA VAL A 100 4.41 17.61 -4.08
C VAL A 100 4.70 17.31 -5.55
N ALA A 101 3.97 17.94 -6.46
CA ALA A 101 4.22 17.82 -7.88
C ALA A 101 5.70 18.08 -8.22
N GLY A 102 6.29 17.25 -9.08
CA GLY A 102 7.72 17.33 -9.44
C GLY A 102 8.65 16.49 -8.54
N ALA A 103 8.12 15.64 -7.67
CA ALA A 103 8.93 14.80 -6.78
C ALA A 103 9.76 13.74 -7.53
N SER A 104 9.31 13.30 -8.69
CA SER A 104 10.03 12.32 -9.52
C SER A 104 11.25 12.92 -10.23
N THR A 105 11.27 14.23 -10.44
CA THR A 105 12.36 14.95 -11.13
C THR A 105 13.25 15.75 -10.18
N GLY A 106 12.85 15.89 -8.89
CA GLY A 106 13.54 16.69 -7.90
C GLY A 106 14.64 15.94 -7.16
N GLU A 107 15.76 16.63 -6.89
CA GLU A 107 16.80 16.14 -5.99
C GLU A 107 16.31 16.20 -4.54
N GLY A 108 16.41 15.09 -3.79
CA GLY A 108 16.29 15.06 -2.33
C GLY A 108 14.98 14.45 -1.79
N LEU A 109 13.96 15.24 -1.46
CA LEU A 109 12.76 14.76 -0.74
C LEU A 109 11.91 13.77 -1.55
N GLY A 110 11.79 13.97 -2.86
CA GLY A 110 11.04 13.06 -3.74
C GLY A 110 11.65 11.65 -3.81
N ASN A 111 12.97 11.55 -3.86
CA ASN A 111 13.65 10.25 -3.88
C ASN A 111 13.47 9.48 -2.56
N LYS A 112 13.45 10.16 -1.41
CA LYS A 112 13.17 9.54 -0.11
C LYS A 112 11.73 9.04 -0.03
N PHE A 113 10.78 9.84 -0.51
CA PHE A 113 9.37 9.46 -0.62
C PHE A 113 9.20 8.18 -1.43
N LEU A 114 9.77 8.12 -2.63
CA LEU A 114 9.70 6.95 -3.49
C LEU A 114 10.40 5.71 -2.89
N ALA A 115 11.50 5.91 -2.15
CA ALA A 115 12.18 4.82 -1.44
C ALA A 115 11.27 4.21 -0.37
N HIS A 116 10.63 5.03 0.46
CA HIS A 116 9.70 4.53 1.48
C HIS A 116 8.51 3.78 0.88
N ILE A 117 7.91 4.28 -0.24
CA ILE A 117 6.83 3.55 -0.91
C ILE A 117 7.32 2.20 -1.45
N ARG A 118 8.55 2.10 -1.94
CA ARG A 118 9.10 0.83 -2.44
C ARG A 118 9.16 -0.25 -1.37
N GLU A 119 9.32 0.12 -0.12
CA GLU A 119 9.41 -0.79 1.03
C GLU A 119 8.05 -1.26 1.55
N THR A 120 6.94 -0.68 1.07
CA THR A 120 5.58 -1.07 1.48
C THR A 120 5.00 -2.15 0.56
N ASP A 121 4.00 -2.91 1.05
CA ASP A 121 3.29 -3.94 0.27
C ASP A 121 2.07 -3.39 -0.45
N ALA A 122 1.43 -2.35 0.11
CA ALA A 122 0.24 -1.71 -0.43
C ALA A 122 0.29 -0.20 -0.23
N ILE A 123 -0.52 0.53 -1.01
CA ILE A 123 -0.62 1.99 -0.97
C ILE A 123 -2.02 2.40 -0.50
N VAL A 124 -2.07 3.24 0.52
CA VAL A 124 -3.29 3.85 1.05
C VAL A 124 -3.32 5.33 0.64
N ASN A 125 -4.16 5.67 -0.33
CA ASN A 125 -4.31 7.04 -0.82
C ASN A 125 -5.35 7.78 0.03
N VAL A 126 -4.92 8.75 0.84
CA VAL A 126 -5.83 9.61 1.60
C VAL A 126 -6.23 10.81 0.74
N VAL A 127 -7.52 10.97 0.54
CA VAL A 127 -8.10 11.95 -0.37
C VAL A 127 -9.09 12.83 0.37
N ARG A 128 -8.97 14.15 0.19
CA ARG A 128 -9.88 15.11 0.80
C ARG A 128 -11.21 15.15 0.03
N CYS A 129 -12.32 14.82 0.72
CA CYS A 129 -13.67 14.82 0.19
C CYS A 129 -14.60 15.74 1.00
N PHE A 130 -14.10 16.88 1.47
CA PHE A 130 -14.84 17.89 2.21
C PHE A 130 -14.31 19.29 1.89
N GLU A 131 -15.14 20.32 2.04
CA GLU A 131 -14.74 21.72 1.99
C GLU A 131 -14.61 22.27 3.42
N ASP A 132 -13.57 23.07 3.67
CA ASP A 132 -13.35 23.77 4.92
C ASP A 132 -12.49 25.00 4.63
N ASP A 133 -13.03 26.18 4.87
CA ASP A 133 -12.37 27.46 4.59
C ASP A 133 -11.12 27.69 5.46
N ASN A 134 -11.04 27.03 6.61
CA ASN A 134 -9.88 27.10 7.52
C ASN A 134 -8.72 26.19 7.10
N VAL A 135 -8.94 25.28 6.16
CA VAL A 135 -7.93 24.33 5.68
C VAL A 135 -7.58 24.66 4.24
N ILE A 136 -6.42 25.28 4.04
CA ILE A 136 -5.94 25.66 2.71
C ILE A 136 -5.70 24.41 1.87
N HIS A 137 -6.30 24.36 0.67
CA HIS A 137 -6.00 23.34 -0.34
C HIS A 137 -4.85 23.80 -1.25
N VAL A 138 -3.95 22.89 -1.62
CA VAL A 138 -2.77 23.20 -2.45
C VAL A 138 -3.16 23.86 -3.79
N ALA A 139 -4.27 23.41 -4.38
CA ALA A 139 -4.80 23.95 -5.65
C ALA A 139 -5.88 25.03 -5.46
N ASN A 140 -6.12 25.54 -4.24
CA ASN A 140 -7.20 26.45 -3.88
C ASN A 140 -8.63 25.95 -4.23
N LYS A 141 -8.78 24.69 -4.60
CA LYS A 141 -10.05 24.03 -4.90
C LYS A 141 -9.95 22.55 -4.54
N VAL A 142 -10.96 22.02 -3.87
CA VAL A 142 -11.05 20.60 -3.58
C VAL A 142 -11.47 19.84 -4.84
N ASP A 143 -10.60 19.00 -5.36
CA ASP A 143 -10.90 18.07 -6.45
C ASP A 143 -10.21 16.74 -6.20
N PRO A 144 -10.94 15.76 -5.62
CA PRO A 144 -10.38 14.46 -5.25
C PRO A 144 -9.68 13.72 -6.39
N ILE A 145 -10.21 13.84 -7.61
CA ILE A 145 -9.66 13.13 -8.75
C ILE A 145 -8.37 13.78 -9.21
N ALA A 146 -8.34 15.11 -9.31
CA ALA A 146 -7.12 15.85 -9.65
C ALA A 146 -6.00 15.59 -8.63
N ASP A 147 -6.33 15.51 -7.34
CA ASP A 147 -5.37 15.21 -6.27
C ASP A 147 -4.75 13.82 -6.44
N ILE A 148 -5.58 12.82 -6.77
CA ILE A 148 -5.10 11.45 -7.04
C ILE A 148 -4.24 11.42 -8.30
N GLU A 149 -4.65 12.09 -9.36
CA GLU A 149 -3.92 12.14 -10.63
C GLU A 149 -2.52 12.74 -10.47
N VAL A 150 -2.34 13.74 -9.62
CA VAL A 150 -1.01 14.30 -9.30
C VAL A 150 -0.12 13.21 -8.69
N ILE A 151 -0.59 12.50 -7.67
CA ILE A 151 0.19 11.43 -7.03
C ILE A 151 0.44 10.30 -8.01
N GLN A 152 -0.59 9.85 -8.72
CA GLN A 152 -0.51 8.75 -9.67
C GLN A 152 0.49 9.06 -10.79
N THR A 153 0.51 10.28 -11.30
CA THR A 153 1.46 10.72 -12.33
C THR A 153 2.91 10.60 -11.82
N GLU A 154 3.20 11.09 -10.63
CA GLU A 154 4.54 11.01 -10.04
C GLU A 154 5.00 9.55 -9.84
N LEU A 155 4.10 8.67 -9.39
CA LEU A 155 4.40 7.24 -9.24
C LEU A 155 4.62 6.57 -10.61
N CYS A 156 3.82 6.91 -11.62
CA CYS A 156 3.98 6.40 -12.98
C CYS A 156 5.30 6.86 -13.61
N LEU A 157 5.70 8.12 -13.42
CA LEU A 157 6.98 8.64 -13.91
C LEU A 157 8.17 7.92 -13.25
N ALA A 158 8.08 7.65 -11.94
CA ALA A 158 9.11 6.91 -11.22
C ALA A 158 9.26 5.46 -11.74
N ASP A 159 8.14 4.80 -12.04
CA ASP A 159 8.15 3.45 -12.61
C ASP A 159 8.57 3.47 -14.09
N LEU A 160 8.20 4.49 -14.85
CA LEU A 160 8.61 4.63 -16.24
C LEU A 160 10.15 4.68 -16.34
N ALA A 161 10.80 5.47 -15.50
CA ALA A 161 12.26 5.50 -15.44
C ALA A 161 12.88 4.13 -15.04
N ALA A 162 12.20 3.35 -14.20
CA ALA A 162 12.63 2.00 -13.84
C ALA A 162 12.43 1.01 -15.00
N VAL A 163 11.30 1.10 -15.71
CA VAL A 163 10.99 0.30 -16.90
C VAL A 163 12.02 0.55 -18.01
N GLU A 164 12.37 1.79 -18.30
CA GLU A 164 13.37 2.13 -19.33
C GLU A 164 14.74 1.50 -19.02
N LYS A 165 15.17 1.58 -17.75
CA LYS A 165 16.40 0.91 -17.30
C LYS A 165 16.33 -0.60 -17.45
N ALA A 166 15.17 -1.20 -17.11
CA ALA A 166 14.94 -2.64 -17.25
C ALA A 166 14.95 -3.06 -18.73
N ILE A 167 14.27 -2.33 -19.61
CA ILE A 167 14.26 -2.55 -21.08
C ILE A 167 15.70 -2.52 -21.62
N HIS A 168 16.49 -1.50 -21.25
CA HIS A 168 17.86 -1.40 -21.70
C HIS A 168 18.72 -2.62 -21.29
N ARG A 169 18.51 -3.14 -20.08
CA ARG A 169 19.21 -4.31 -19.57
C ARG A 169 18.74 -5.59 -20.26
N VAL A 170 17.42 -5.83 -20.32
CA VAL A 170 16.83 -7.06 -20.83
C VAL A 170 16.98 -7.18 -22.33
N SER A 171 16.90 -6.07 -23.08
CA SER A 171 17.07 -6.07 -24.55
C SER A 171 18.40 -6.64 -25.03
N LYS A 172 19.48 -6.45 -24.27
CA LYS A 172 20.80 -7.03 -24.59
C LYS A 172 20.78 -8.54 -24.53
N ILE A 173 20.07 -9.12 -23.55
CA ILE A 173 19.94 -10.55 -23.36
C ILE A 173 18.94 -11.14 -24.37
N ALA A 174 17.82 -10.47 -24.60
CA ALA A 174 16.80 -10.90 -25.56
C ALA A 174 17.35 -11.03 -26.99
N ARG A 175 18.31 -10.15 -27.38
CA ARG A 175 18.98 -10.24 -28.69
C ARG A 175 19.80 -11.51 -28.88
N SER A 176 20.23 -12.19 -27.84
CA SER A 176 20.89 -13.50 -27.90
C SER A 176 19.93 -14.67 -28.10
N GLY A 177 18.61 -14.41 -28.17
CA GLY A 177 17.57 -15.44 -28.34
C GLY A 177 17.14 -16.11 -27.05
N ASP A 178 17.49 -15.56 -25.88
CA ASP A 178 17.02 -16.05 -24.58
C ASP A 178 15.51 -15.88 -24.46
N LYS A 179 14.80 -17.00 -24.27
CA LYS A 179 13.33 -17.05 -24.27
C LYS A 179 12.70 -16.31 -23.10
N GLU A 180 13.39 -16.34 -21.95
CA GLU A 180 12.91 -15.66 -20.74
C GLU A 180 13.03 -14.14 -20.89
N ALA A 181 14.17 -13.67 -21.39
CA ALA A 181 14.38 -12.26 -21.68
C ALA A 181 13.40 -11.72 -22.73
N VAL A 182 13.01 -12.53 -23.72
CA VAL A 182 11.98 -12.13 -24.70
C VAL A 182 10.61 -11.96 -24.04
N LYS A 183 10.21 -12.85 -23.12
CA LYS A 183 8.96 -12.70 -22.36
C LYS A 183 8.99 -11.45 -21.47
N GLN A 184 10.09 -11.25 -20.73
CA GLN A 184 10.27 -10.07 -19.90
C GLN A 184 10.18 -8.77 -20.70
N MET A 185 10.74 -8.78 -21.90
CA MET A 185 10.67 -7.64 -22.81
C MET A 185 9.23 -7.29 -23.16
N ALA A 186 8.40 -8.27 -23.51
CA ALA A 186 6.98 -8.06 -23.83
C ALA A 186 6.20 -7.49 -22.63
N ILE A 187 6.48 -7.97 -21.40
CA ILE A 187 5.87 -7.44 -20.16
C ILE A 187 6.28 -5.97 -19.95
N LEU A 188 7.57 -5.65 -20.09
CA LEU A 188 8.09 -4.32 -19.92
C LEU A 188 7.51 -3.33 -20.94
N GLU A 189 7.31 -3.74 -22.20
CA GLU A 189 6.68 -2.93 -23.23
C GLU A 189 5.21 -2.62 -22.92
N LYS A 190 4.46 -3.60 -22.39
CA LYS A 190 3.09 -3.36 -21.88
C LYS A 190 3.11 -2.32 -20.75
N CYS A 191 4.03 -2.47 -19.78
CA CYS A 191 4.19 -1.51 -18.69
C CYS A 191 4.53 -0.12 -19.20
N GLN A 192 5.49 0.01 -20.12
CA GLN A 192 5.91 1.28 -20.69
C GLN A 192 4.75 2.01 -21.38
N THR A 193 3.95 1.27 -22.16
CA THR A 193 2.78 1.83 -22.85
C THR A 193 1.76 2.39 -21.85
N ALA A 194 1.42 1.62 -20.81
CA ALA A 194 0.45 2.06 -19.81
C ALA A 194 0.96 3.26 -19.00
N LEU A 195 2.23 3.23 -18.58
CA LEU A 195 2.84 4.29 -17.78
C LEU A 195 2.96 5.60 -18.56
N ASN A 196 3.22 5.57 -19.87
CA ASN A 196 3.18 6.75 -20.75
C ASN A 196 1.78 7.39 -20.81
N ASP A 197 0.73 6.57 -20.68
CA ASP A 197 -0.67 7.03 -20.55
C ASP A 197 -1.06 7.39 -19.11
N THR A 198 -0.10 7.50 -18.18
CA THR A 198 -0.33 7.70 -16.73
C THR A 198 -1.23 6.64 -16.08
N LYS A 199 -1.29 5.44 -16.67
CA LYS A 199 -2.04 4.30 -16.14
C LYS A 199 -1.13 3.44 -15.26
N PRO A 200 -1.51 3.18 -13.99
CA PRO A 200 -0.76 2.31 -13.08
C PRO A 200 -0.61 0.89 -13.62
N VAL A 201 0.53 0.26 -13.37
CA VAL A 201 0.81 -1.12 -13.82
C VAL A 201 -0.23 -2.12 -13.30
N ARG A 202 -0.78 -1.92 -12.09
CA ARG A 202 -1.85 -2.77 -11.52
C ARG A 202 -3.15 -2.79 -12.32
N THR A 203 -3.37 -1.83 -13.24
CA THR A 203 -4.57 -1.76 -14.08
C THR A 203 -4.43 -2.51 -15.40
N ILE A 204 -3.25 -3.06 -15.68
CA ILE A 204 -2.98 -3.84 -16.88
C ILE A 204 -3.46 -5.28 -16.65
N ASP A 205 -4.14 -5.84 -17.63
CA ASP A 205 -4.52 -7.25 -17.60
C ASP A 205 -3.31 -8.13 -17.96
N PHE A 206 -2.79 -8.83 -16.95
CA PHE A 206 -1.68 -9.77 -17.08
C PHE A 206 -2.14 -11.20 -16.82
N SER A 207 -1.55 -12.17 -17.51
CA SER A 207 -1.71 -13.58 -17.16
C SER A 207 -1.06 -13.88 -15.80
N LYS A 208 -1.39 -15.03 -15.20
CA LYS A 208 -0.78 -15.45 -13.93
C LYS A 208 0.74 -15.61 -14.04
N GLU A 209 1.20 -16.08 -15.17
CA GLU A 209 2.63 -16.26 -15.47
C GLU A 209 3.32 -14.89 -15.59
N GLU A 210 2.71 -13.93 -16.30
CA GLU A 210 3.23 -12.56 -16.42
C GLU A 210 3.28 -11.85 -15.06
N LEU A 211 2.29 -12.06 -14.17
CA LEU A 211 2.30 -11.50 -12.81
C LEU A 211 3.45 -12.03 -11.96
N VAL A 212 3.85 -13.30 -12.13
CA VAL A 212 5.02 -13.86 -11.43
C VAL A 212 6.29 -13.18 -11.90
N GLU A 213 6.45 -13.03 -13.23
CA GLU A 213 7.60 -12.35 -13.83
C GLU A 213 7.67 -10.87 -13.47
N LEU A 214 6.51 -10.20 -13.35
CA LEU A 214 6.41 -8.77 -13.03
C LEU A 214 6.99 -8.46 -11.63
N LYS A 215 6.86 -9.37 -10.67
CA LYS A 215 7.30 -9.15 -9.27
C LYS A 215 8.78 -8.79 -9.15
N GLN A 216 9.64 -9.35 -10.00
CA GLN A 216 11.07 -9.09 -9.97
C GLN A 216 11.48 -7.64 -10.27
N PHE A 217 10.58 -6.85 -10.87
CA PHE A 217 10.84 -5.45 -11.22
C PHE A 217 10.49 -4.46 -10.12
N PHE A 218 9.75 -4.88 -9.10
CA PHE A 218 9.38 -4.07 -7.93
C PHE A 218 8.75 -2.72 -8.27
N PHE A 219 7.85 -2.70 -9.28
CA PHE A 219 7.16 -1.48 -9.66
C PHE A 219 6.22 -1.00 -8.56
N ILE A 220 6.27 0.30 -8.26
CA ILE A 220 5.45 0.94 -7.24
C ILE A 220 3.97 0.88 -7.64
N THR A 221 3.68 1.17 -8.90
CA THR A 221 2.32 1.21 -9.43
C THR A 221 1.71 -0.16 -9.68
N ALA A 222 2.49 -1.25 -9.53
CA ALA A 222 1.99 -2.63 -9.54
C ALA A 222 1.41 -3.06 -8.19
N LYS A 223 1.73 -2.34 -7.10
CA LYS A 223 1.24 -2.65 -5.75
C LYS A 223 -0.27 -2.44 -5.66
N PRO A 224 -0.97 -3.25 -4.81
CA PRO A 224 -2.36 -2.99 -4.45
C PRO A 224 -2.53 -1.56 -3.92
N ALA A 225 -3.64 -0.92 -4.27
CA ALA A 225 -3.96 0.41 -3.80
C ALA A 225 -5.39 0.46 -3.28
N MET A 226 -5.61 1.26 -2.23
CA MET A 226 -6.93 1.62 -1.74
C MET A 226 -7.04 3.13 -1.58
N PHE A 227 -8.27 3.63 -1.55
CA PHE A 227 -8.56 5.04 -1.32
C PHE A 227 -9.28 5.22 0.01
N VAL A 228 -8.80 6.18 0.81
CA VAL A 228 -9.45 6.63 2.02
C VAL A 228 -10.01 8.03 1.77
N ALA A 229 -11.34 8.11 1.65
CA ALA A 229 -12.05 9.36 1.51
C ALA A 229 -12.18 10.03 2.89
N ASN A 230 -11.42 11.08 3.14
CA ASN A 230 -11.61 11.88 4.33
C ASN A 230 -12.76 12.85 4.09
N VAL A 231 -13.88 12.63 4.80
CA VAL A 231 -15.12 13.39 4.70
C VAL A 231 -15.35 14.24 5.95
N SER A 232 -16.28 15.21 5.89
CA SER A 232 -16.82 15.91 7.07
C SER A 232 -17.69 14.97 7.91
N GLU A 233 -18.03 15.38 9.11
CA GLU A 233 -18.86 14.61 10.07
C GLU A 233 -20.21 14.18 9.47
N ASP A 234 -20.80 15.01 8.62
CA ASP A 234 -22.05 14.80 7.88
C ASP A 234 -21.84 14.36 6.42
N GLY A 235 -20.58 14.17 5.99
CA GLY A 235 -20.20 13.95 4.60
C GLY A 235 -20.19 12.49 4.14
N PHE A 236 -20.76 11.56 4.89
CA PHE A 236 -20.82 10.14 4.52
C PHE A 236 -21.89 9.81 3.47
N GLU A 237 -22.93 10.65 3.42
CA GLU A 237 -24.04 10.54 2.48
C GLU A 237 -24.19 11.83 1.67
N ASN A 238 -24.76 11.74 0.46
CA ASN A 238 -25.01 12.88 -0.42
C ASN A 238 -23.76 13.74 -0.70
N ASN A 239 -22.59 13.12 -0.78
CA ASN A 239 -21.32 13.79 -0.99
C ASN A 239 -20.81 13.58 -2.43
N PRO A 240 -20.90 14.63 -3.30
CA PRO A 240 -20.46 14.50 -4.69
C PRO A 240 -18.99 14.16 -4.86
N PHE A 241 -18.11 14.58 -3.93
CA PHE A 241 -16.69 14.23 -3.96
C PHE A 241 -16.48 12.75 -3.69
N LEU A 242 -17.20 12.20 -2.70
CA LEU A 242 -17.13 10.77 -2.36
C LEU A 242 -17.68 9.92 -3.50
N ASP A 243 -18.78 10.32 -4.14
CA ASP A 243 -19.37 9.58 -5.25
C ASP A 243 -18.45 9.56 -6.48
N ARG A 244 -17.81 10.69 -6.81
CA ARG A 244 -16.80 10.75 -7.87
C ARG A 244 -15.61 9.87 -7.56
N LEU A 245 -15.13 9.85 -6.30
CA LEU A 245 -14.03 8.99 -5.88
C LEU A 245 -14.39 7.50 -5.97
N LYS A 246 -15.59 7.11 -5.56
CA LYS A 246 -16.07 5.73 -5.67
C LYS A 246 -16.11 5.27 -7.15
N ALA A 247 -16.63 6.11 -8.05
CA ALA A 247 -16.67 5.81 -9.47
C ALA A 247 -15.25 5.65 -10.07
N PHE A 248 -14.32 6.54 -9.71
CA PHE A 248 -12.91 6.47 -10.12
C PHE A 248 -12.22 5.19 -9.62
N ALA A 249 -12.41 4.87 -8.36
CA ALA A 249 -11.80 3.69 -7.75
C ALA A 249 -12.35 2.39 -8.31
N GLN A 250 -13.66 2.33 -8.59
CA GLN A 250 -14.31 1.20 -9.23
C GLN A 250 -13.70 0.90 -10.62
N ALA A 251 -13.40 1.94 -11.40
CA ALA A 251 -12.74 1.80 -12.70
C ALA A 251 -11.31 1.21 -12.59
N GLN A 252 -10.68 1.33 -11.42
CA GLN A 252 -9.36 0.77 -11.12
C GLN A 252 -9.40 -0.52 -10.30
N ASN A 253 -10.60 -1.05 -10.02
CA ASN A 253 -10.78 -2.23 -9.16
C ASN A 253 -10.21 -2.04 -7.74
N ALA A 254 -10.21 -0.81 -7.23
CA ALA A 254 -9.64 -0.44 -5.93
C ALA A 254 -10.75 -0.16 -4.90
N PRO A 255 -10.60 -0.61 -3.64
CA PRO A 255 -11.56 -0.34 -2.58
C PRO A 255 -11.51 1.13 -2.14
N VAL A 256 -12.66 1.63 -1.67
CA VAL A 256 -12.81 2.96 -1.04
C VAL A 256 -13.37 2.79 0.36
N VAL A 257 -12.74 3.45 1.33
CA VAL A 257 -13.24 3.56 2.71
C VAL A 257 -13.46 5.05 3.01
N ALA A 258 -14.67 5.41 3.42
CA ALA A 258 -14.95 6.77 3.90
C ALA A 258 -14.71 6.84 5.41
N ILE A 259 -14.01 7.88 5.85
CA ILE A 259 -13.74 8.17 7.27
C ILE A 259 -13.88 9.67 7.52
N CYS A 260 -14.14 10.06 8.76
CA CYS A 260 -13.91 11.42 9.22
C CYS A 260 -12.68 11.41 10.13
N ALA A 261 -11.52 11.82 9.60
CA ALA A 261 -10.28 11.79 10.36
C ALA A 261 -10.31 12.62 11.65
N LYS A 262 -11.16 13.66 11.70
CA LYS A 262 -11.38 14.46 12.90
C LYS A 262 -12.06 13.64 13.98
N ILE A 263 -13.16 12.94 13.68
CA ILE A 263 -13.87 12.07 14.63
C ILE A 263 -12.94 10.95 15.11
N GLU A 264 -12.22 10.28 14.20
CA GLU A 264 -11.28 9.21 14.56
C GLU A 264 -10.20 9.71 15.54
N ALA A 265 -9.70 10.93 15.33
CA ALA A 265 -8.70 11.53 16.22
C ALA A 265 -9.26 11.93 17.61
N GLU A 266 -10.56 12.22 17.72
CA GLU A 266 -11.23 12.53 18.98
C GLU A 266 -11.60 11.26 19.76
N LEU A 267 -11.83 10.15 19.09
CA LEU A 267 -12.16 8.85 19.69
C LEU A 267 -10.94 8.03 20.14
N SER A 268 -9.75 8.31 19.58
CA SER A 268 -8.49 7.65 19.89
C SER A 268 -7.74 8.33 21.05
#